data_f5c8ea91a870fa72c53c5702c64a2cc2
#
_entry.id   f5c8ea91a870fa72c53c5702c64a2cc2
#
_cell.length_a   1.000
_cell.length_b   1.000
_cell.length_c   1.000
_cell.angle_alpha   90.00
_cell.angle_beta   90.00
_cell.angle_gamma   90.00
#
_symmetry.space_group_name_H-M   'P 1'
#
loop_
_entity.id
_entity.type
_entity.pdbx_description
1 polymer ?
#
loop_
_entity_poly.entity_id
_entity_poly.type
_entity_poly.pdbx_seq_one_letter_code
_entity_poly.pdbx_strand_id
1 'polypeptide(L)'
;MVDNRIDRELEKRERTPRKQAWRRPELLPSPTPQAGYTFHWVRISTRGQSDATNVSSKLREGWEPVRAVDHPEIFLSSIENERFKDNVVIGGLLLCKAPVELVEERNAYYAHQTKSQMIAVDQNLMRENDPRMPLFNERKTTVTFGKG
;
A
#
# COMPACT_ATOMS: atom_id res chain seq x y z
N MET A 1 -18.04 63.64 -0.33
CA MET A 1 -18.15 62.21 -0.59
C MET A 1 -17.63 61.48 0.64
N VAL A 2 -18.55 60.87 1.40
CA VAL A 2 -18.22 60.12 2.60
C VAL A 2 -17.80 58.74 2.15
N ASP A 3 -16.53 58.39 2.36
CA ASP A 3 -15.98 57.08 2.04
C ASP A 3 -16.48 56.03 3.01
N ASN A 4 -17.53 55.33 2.61
CA ASN A 4 -18.20 54.29 3.42
C ASN A 4 -17.42 52.93 3.30
N ARG A 5 -16.17 52.95 3.72
CA ARG A 5 -15.43 51.72 3.95
C ARG A 5 -15.95 51.10 5.26
N ILE A 6 -16.75 50.07 5.10
CA ILE A 6 -17.11 49.17 6.19
C ILE A 6 -15.82 48.53 6.70
N ASP A 7 -15.35 48.96 7.87
CA ASP A 7 -14.27 48.30 8.59
C ASP A 7 -14.72 46.86 8.90
N ARG A 8 -14.25 45.90 8.08
CA ARG A 8 -14.35 44.51 8.44
C ARG A 8 -13.43 44.26 9.63
N GLU A 9 -14.02 44.17 10.79
CA GLU A 9 -13.35 43.61 11.96
C GLU A 9 -12.93 42.16 11.61
N LEU A 10 -11.65 42.03 11.27
CA LEU A 10 -11.04 40.70 11.12
C LEU A 10 -11.01 40.07 12.52
N GLU A 11 -11.82 39.04 12.74
CA GLU A 11 -11.76 38.24 13.96
C GLU A 11 -10.32 37.77 14.17
N LYS A 12 -9.66 38.38 15.16
CA LYS A 12 -8.33 37.95 15.59
C LYS A 12 -8.46 36.63 16.33
N ARG A 13 -8.21 35.53 15.65
CA ARG A 13 -8.15 34.26 16.31
C ARG A 13 -6.99 34.22 17.31
N GLU A 14 -7.25 34.04 18.57
CA GLU A 14 -6.24 33.81 19.58
C GLU A 14 -5.44 32.57 19.25
N ARG A 15 -4.10 32.69 19.34
CA ARG A 15 -3.20 31.57 19.10
C ARG A 15 -3.31 30.57 20.25
N THR A 16 -4.09 29.52 20.06
CA THR A 16 -4.12 28.41 21.00
C THR A 16 -2.81 27.57 20.79
N PRO A 17 -1.98 27.40 21.83
CA PRO A 17 -0.78 26.58 21.71
C PRO A 17 -1.19 25.14 21.41
N ARG A 18 -0.73 24.62 20.30
CA ARG A 18 -0.96 23.22 19.93
C ARG A 18 0.00 22.32 20.72
N LYS A 19 -0.53 21.29 21.37
CA LYS A 19 0.26 20.29 22.11
C LYS A 19 1.20 19.47 21.21
N GLN A 20 0.90 19.41 19.91
CA GLN A 20 1.72 18.68 18.92
C GLN A 20 2.07 19.58 17.75
N ALA A 21 3.33 19.50 17.29
CA ALA A 21 3.76 20.15 16.06
C ALA A 21 2.99 19.56 14.85
N TRP A 22 2.71 20.42 13.87
CA TRP A 22 2.09 19.96 12.63
C TRP A 22 3.01 18.95 11.94
N ARG A 23 2.46 17.78 11.57
CA ARG A 23 3.11 16.78 10.71
C ARG A 23 2.27 16.62 9.45
N ARG A 24 2.93 16.38 8.33
CA ARG A 24 2.24 16.09 7.08
C ARG A 24 1.42 14.81 7.27
N PRO A 25 0.11 14.81 6.97
CA PRO A 25 -0.69 13.60 7.03
C PRO A 25 -0.19 12.58 6.01
N GLU A 26 -0.24 11.31 6.37
CA GLU A 26 0.08 10.21 5.46
C GLU A 26 -0.98 10.14 4.35
N LEU A 27 -0.53 9.83 3.13
CA LEU A 27 -1.44 9.65 1.98
C LEU A 27 -2.32 8.41 2.17
N LEU A 28 -1.73 7.34 2.71
CA LEU A 28 -2.41 6.10 3.07
C LEU A 28 -2.18 5.86 4.56
N PRO A 29 -3.17 6.09 5.39
CA PRO A 29 -3.05 5.83 6.82
C PRO A 29 -2.91 4.33 7.07
N SER A 30 -2.10 3.99 8.07
CA SER A 30 -1.96 2.61 8.51
C SER A 30 -3.14 2.26 9.43
N PRO A 31 -3.90 1.19 9.17
CA PRO A 31 -4.96 0.76 10.06
C PRO A 31 -4.40 0.26 11.38
N THR A 32 -5.21 0.31 12.43
CA THR A 32 -4.85 -0.29 13.73
C THR A 32 -4.57 -1.78 13.55
N PRO A 33 -3.40 -2.29 13.96
CA PRO A 33 -3.05 -3.70 13.79
C PRO A 33 -4.08 -4.62 14.45
N GLN A 34 -4.53 -5.65 13.73
CA GLN A 34 -5.40 -6.70 14.22
C GLN A 34 -4.61 -8.01 14.32
N ALA A 35 -4.62 -8.66 15.49
CA ALA A 35 -3.92 -9.91 15.69
C ALA A 35 -4.39 -11.00 14.71
N GLY A 36 -3.46 -11.70 14.07
CA GLY A 36 -3.74 -12.76 13.11
C GLY A 36 -4.12 -12.29 11.71
N TYR A 37 -4.16 -10.97 11.45
CA TYR A 37 -4.49 -10.43 10.13
C TYR A 37 -3.41 -9.49 9.62
N THR A 38 -3.23 -9.51 8.30
CA THR A 38 -2.39 -8.57 7.56
C THR A 38 -3.27 -7.70 6.68
N PHE A 39 -3.02 -6.38 6.67
CA PHE A 39 -3.73 -5.43 5.84
C PHE A 39 -2.98 -5.15 4.54
N HIS A 40 -3.75 -4.94 3.46
CA HIS A 40 -3.22 -4.62 2.15
C HIS A 40 -4.15 -3.68 1.39
N TRP A 41 -3.59 -2.69 0.71
CA TRP A 41 -4.32 -1.79 -0.17
C TRP A 41 -4.44 -2.38 -1.57
N VAL A 42 -5.66 -2.66 -2.00
CA VAL A 42 -5.98 -3.24 -3.32
C VAL A 42 -6.49 -2.14 -4.25
N ARG A 43 -5.88 -2.01 -5.39
CA ARG A 43 -6.32 -1.04 -6.41
C ARG A 43 -7.67 -1.43 -6.99
N ILE A 44 -8.64 -0.51 -6.93
CA ILE A 44 -10.00 -0.67 -7.48
C ILE A 44 -10.24 0.21 -8.71
N SER A 45 -9.45 1.29 -8.86
CA SER A 45 -9.55 2.17 -10.01
C SER A 45 -8.20 2.79 -10.37
N THR A 46 -8.03 3.14 -11.63
CA THR A 46 -6.86 3.86 -12.15
C THR A 46 -7.34 4.94 -13.09
N ARG A 47 -6.98 6.20 -12.84
CA ARG A 47 -7.36 7.36 -13.67
C ARG A 47 -8.87 7.45 -13.92
N GLY A 48 -9.69 7.17 -12.90
CA GLY A 48 -11.15 7.19 -13.01
C GLY A 48 -11.77 5.96 -13.69
N GLN A 49 -10.96 5.01 -14.15
CA GLN A 49 -11.44 3.74 -14.70
C GLN A 49 -11.40 2.62 -13.66
N SER A 50 -12.49 1.85 -13.58
CA SER A 50 -12.59 0.71 -12.66
C SER A 50 -11.67 -0.44 -13.09
N ASP A 51 -10.92 -1.01 -12.13
CA ASP A 51 -10.07 -2.19 -12.31
C ASP A 51 -10.72 -3.42 -11.65
N ALA A 52 -11.81 -3.87 -12.25
CA ALA A 52 -12.57 -5.01 -11.73
C ALA A 52 -11.78 -6.32 -11.77
N THR A 53 -10.87 -6.47 -12.70
CA THR A 53 -10.01 -7.67 -12.85
C THR A 53 -9.08 -7.82 -11.66
N ASN A 54 -8.41 -6.75 -11.25
CA ASN A 54 -7.52 -6.76 -10.09
C ASN A 54 -8.29 -7.07 -8.80
N VAL A 55 -9.43 -6.41 -8.58
CA VAL A 55 -10.28 -6.66 -7.41
C VAL A 55 -10.74 -8.12 -7.36
N SER A 56 -11.26 -8.64 -8.47
CA SER A 56 -11.73 -10.02 -8.56
C SER A 56 -10.62 -11.03 -8.30
N SER A 57 -9.40 -10.77 -8.77
CA SER A 57 -8.23 -11.60 -8.49
C SER A 57 -7.90 -11.63 -7.01
N LYS A 58 -7.86 -10.46 -6.37
CA LYS A 58 -7.53 -10.33 -4.96
C LYS A 58 -8.57 -10.99 -4.04
N LEU A 59 -9.85 -10.84 -4.35
CA LEU A 59 -10.91 -11.51 -3.60
C LEU A 59 -10.81 -13.03 -3.71
N ARG A 60 -10.45 -13.56 -4.89
CA ARG A 60 -10.21 -15.00 -5.09
C ARG A 60 -8.95 -15.51 -4.39
N GLU A 61 -7.95 -14.67 -4.19
CA GLU A 61 -6.76 -14.99 -3.38
C GLU A 61 -7.07 -15.08 -1.87
N GLY A 62 -8.26 -14.69 -1.43
CA GLY A 62 -8.68 -14.73 -0.02
C GLY A 62 -8.55 -13.39 0.72
N TRP A 63 -8.37 -12.28 0.00
CA TRP A 63 -8.42 -10.96 0.59
C TRP A 63 -9.86 -10.52 0.82
N GLU A 64 -10.18 -10.06 2.02
CA GLU A 64 -11.50 -9.58 2.40
C GLU A 64 -11.51 -8.06 2.56
N PRO A 65 -12.49 -7.34 1.97
CA PRO A 65 -12.64 -5.91 2.17
C PRO A 65 -12.91 -5.56 3.64
N VAL A 66 -12.20 -4.58 4.17
CA VAL A 66 -12.38 -4.10 5.54
C VAL A 66 -13.54 -3.13 5.60
N ARG A 67 -14.44 -3.31 6.58
CA ARG A 67 -15.57 -2.40 6.79
C ARG A 67 -15.10 -1.11 7.46
N ALA A 68 -15.64 0.01 7.00
CA ALA A 68 -15.34 1.32 7.56
C ALA A 68 -15.70 1.46 9.04
N VAL A 69 -16.73 0.76 9.49
CA VAL A 69 -17.18 0.74 10.89
C VAL A 69 -16.13 0.16 11.83
N ASP A 70 -15.33 -0.78 11.36
CA ASP A 70 -14.29 -1.44 12.15
C ASP A 70 -13.05 -0.55 12.33
N HIS A 71 -12.87 0.47 11.48
CA HIS A 71 -11.74 1.39 11.48
C HIS A 71 -12.18 2.85 11.35
N PRO A 72 -12.86 3.41 12.38
CA PRO A 72 -13.36 4.78 12.33
C PRO A 72 -12.24 5.84 12.20
N GLU A 73 -11.01 5.51 12.58
CA GLU A 73 -9.84 6.36 12.43
C GLU A 73 -9.49 6.68 10.97
N ILE A 74 -9.91 5.83 10.02
CA ILE A 74 -9.61 5.97 8.58
C ILE A 74 -10.83 6.48 7.80
N PHE A 75 -12.01 6.48 8.39
CA PHE A 75 -13.30 6.70 7.74
C PHE A 75 -13.47 8.06 7.05
N LEU A 76 -12.74 9.09 7.45
CA LEU A 76 -12.88 10.46 6.93
C LEU A 76 -12.63 10.63 5.42
N SER A 77 -12.19 9.58 4.70
CA SER A 77 -11.75 9.68 3.31
C SER A 77 -12.56 8.85 2.31
N SER A 78 -13.58 8.09 2.72
CA SER A 78 -14.15 7.02 1.87
C SER A 78 -15.48 7.35 1.17
N ILE A 79 -15.67 8.58 0.70
CA ILE A 79 -16.95 9.00 0.05
C ILE A 79 -17.03 8.58 -1.44
N GLU A 80 -15.98 8.02 -2.04
CA GLU A 80 -15.81 8.05 -3.50
C GLU A 80 -16.32 6.84 -4.28
N ASN A 81 -16.80 5.75 -3.68
CA ASN A 81 -17.13 4.57 -4.48
C ASN A 81 -18.45 3.91 -4.10
N GLU A 82 -19.44 3.94 -5.01
CA GLU A 82 -20.76 3.35 -4.77
C GLU A 82 -20.73 1.84 -4.51
N ARG A 83 -19.80 1.13 -5.13
CA ARG A 83 -19.67 -0.33 -5.00
C ARG A 83 -19.15 -0.76 -3.63
N PHE A 84 -18.37 0.10 -2.96
CA PHE A 84 -17.71 -0.20 -1.68
C PHE A 84 -18.05 0.84 -0.61
N LYS A 85 -19.32 1.26 -0.54
CA LYS A 85 -19.81 2.30 0.39
C LYS A 85 -19.50 2.00 1.84
N ASP A 86 -19.57 0.73 2.23
CA ASP A 86 -19.36 0.29 3.62
C ASP A 86 -17.90 -0.08 3.92
N ASN A 87 -17.02 0.04 2.93
CA ASN A 87 -15.63 -0.34 3.04
C ASN A 87 -14.71 0.89 3.03
N VAL A 88 -13.47 0.70 3.49
CA VAL A 88 -12.47 1.76 3.51
C VAL A 88 -11.84 1.89 2.12
N VAL A 89 -12.11 3.02 1.45
CA VAL A 89 -11.56 3.35 0.13
C VAL A 89 -10.89 4.71 0.19
N ILE A 90 -9.65 4.81 -0.27
CA ILE A 90 -8.89 6.06 -0.35
C ILE A 90 -8.19 6.14 -1.71
N GLY A 91 -8.49 7.18 -2.49
CA GLY A 91 -7.77 7.46 -3.74
C GLY A 91 -7.75 6.30 -4.74
N GLY A 92 -8.85 5.55 -4.85
CA GLY A 92 -8.94 4.38 -5.74
C GLY A 92 -8.28 3.11 -5.18
N LEU A 93 -7.98 3.08 -3.90
CA LEU A 93 -7.45 1.93 -3.18
C LEU A 93 -8.45 1.46 -2.13
N LEU A 94 -8.72 0.15 -2.11
CA LEU A 94 -9.58 -0.52 -1.14
C LEU A 94 -8.73 -1.19 -0.08
N LEU A 95 -9.02 -0.94 1.18
CA LEU A 95 -8.37 -1.64 2.28
C LEU A 95 -8.94 -3.06 2.39
N CYS A 96 -8.05 -4.06 2.31
CA CYS A 96 -8.38 -5.46 2.50
C CYS A 96 -7.54 -6.06 3.62
N LYS A 97 -8.03 -7.13 4.21
CA LYS A 97 -7.31 -7.93 5.20
C LYS A 97 -7.31 -9.39 4.80
N ALA A 98 -6.29 -10.12 5.21
CA ALA A 98 -6.23 -11.57 5.06
C ALA A 98 -5.54 -12.19 6.29
N PRO A 99 -5.82 -13.47 6.62
CA PRO A 99 -5.08 -14.18 7.64
C PRO A 99 -3.58 -14.20 7.35
N VAL A 100 -2.76 -14.06 8.39
CA VAL A 100 -1.29 -14.04 8.26
C VAL A 100 -0.77 -15.32 7.59
N GLU A 101 -1.35 -16.47 7.94
CA GLU A 101 -0.97 -17.78 7.40
C GLU A 101 -1.15 -17.84 5.88
N LEU A 102 -2.24 -17.30 5.36
CA LEU A 102 -2.51 -17.25 3.92
C LEU A 102 -1.48 -16.38 3.19
N VAL A 103 -1.10 -15.25 3.80
CA VAL A 103 -0.10 -14.35 3.23
C VAL A 103 1.29 -15.00 3.25
N GLU A 104 1.64 -15.73 4.32
CA GLU A 104 2.89 -16.47 4.44
C GLU A 104 2.99 -17.60 3.40
N GLU A 105 1.94 -18.39 3.24
CA GLU A 105 1.87 -19.45 2.21
C GLU A 105 2.01 -18.88 0.79
N ARG A 106 1.31 -17.78 0.51
CA ARG A 106 1.42 -17.07 -0.76
C ARG A 106 2.86 -16.58 -1.02
N ASN A 107 3.48 -15.98 -0.03
CA ASN A 107 4.84 -15.48 -0.13
C ASN A 107 5.86 -16.62 -0.33
N ALA A 108 5.68 -17.73 0.38
CA ALA A 108 6.49 -18.94 0.23
C ALA A 108 6.36 -19.53 -1.20
N TYR A 109 5.15 -19.59 -1.75
CA TYR A 109 4.90 -20.04 -3.11
C TYR A 109 5.67 -19.20 -4.14
N TYR A 110 5.54 -17.88 -4.09
CA TYR A 110 6.23 -16.99 -5.03
C TYR A 110 7.76 -16.99 -4.83
N ALA A 111 8.23 -17.10 -3.60
CA ALA A 111 9.65 -17.24 -3.31
C ALA A 111 10.22 -18.52 -3.91
N HIS A 112 9.50 -19.64 -3.78
CA HIS A 112 9.87 -20.91 -4.39
C HIS A 112 9.90 -20.84 -5.92
N GLN A 113 8.87 -20.24 -6.54
CA GLN A 113 8.80 -20.05 -7.99
C GLN A 113 9.97 -19.21 -8.51
N THR A 114 10.24 -18.07 -7.85
CA THR A 114 11.36 -17.20 -8.20
C THR A 114 12.70 -17.95 -8.09
N LYS A 115 12.90 -18.69 -7.00
CA LYS A 115 14.11 -19.48 -6.80
C LYS A 115 14.28 -20.54 -7.88
N SER A 116 13.21 -21.24 -8.26
CA SER A 116 13.25 -22.26 -9.32
C SER A 116 13.61 -21.65 -10.68
N GLN A 117 13.02 -20.50 -11.02
CA GLN A 117 13.35 -19.78 -12.26
C GLN A 117 14.81 -19.33 -12.28
N MET A 118 15.33 -18.84 -11.16
CA MET A 118 16.72 -18.41 -11.04
C MET A 118 17.70 -19.57 -11.22
N ILE A 119 17.38 -20.73 -10.62
CA ILE A 119 18.19 -21.96 -10.79
C ILE A 119 18.18 -22.42 -12.25
N ALA A 120 17.03 -22.36 -12.92
CA ALA A 120 16.92 -22.73 -14.33
C ALA A 120 17.77 -21.81 -15.24
N VAL A 121 17.78 -20.52 -15.00
CA VAL A 121 18.63 -19.54 -15.71
C VAL A 121 20.12 -19.84 -15.47
N ASP A 122 20.51 -20.09 -14.22
CA ASP A 122 21.88 -20.40 -13.87
C ASP A 122 22.37 -21.72 -14.53
N GLN A 123 21.50 -22.73 -14.55
CA GLN A 123 21.80 -24.00 -15.23
C GLN A 123 21.95 -23.83 -16.74
N ASN A 124 21.11 -23.02 -17.39
CA ASN A 124 21.25 -22.73 -18.81
C ASN A 124 22.55 -21.99 -19.11
N LEU A 125 22.91 -21.00 -18.31
CA LEU A 125 24.16 -20.27 -18.43
C LEU A 125 25.37 -21.23 -18.30
N MET A 126 25.33 -22.13 -17.32
CA MET A 126 26.42 -23.09 -17.08
C MET A 126 26.54 -24.15 -18.16
N ARG A 127 25.46 -24.46 -18.91
CA ARG A 127 25.53 -25.36 -20.08
C ARG A 127 26.36 -24.78 -21.25
N GLU A 128 26.39 -23.45 -21.36
CA GLU A 128 27.17 -22.74 -22.38
C GLU A 128 28.62 -22.49 -21.96
N ASN A 129 29.05 -23.06 -20.83
CA ASN A 129 30.39 -22.89 -20.30
C ASN A 129 31.42 -23.59 -21.18
N ASP A 130 32.33 -22.83 -21.77
CA ASP A 130 33.48 -23.35 -22.57
C ASP A 130 34.71 -23.41 -21.65
N PRO A 131 35.49 -24.54 -21.63
CA PRO A 131 36.75 -24.64 -20.90
C PRO A 131 37.77 -23.56 -21.23
N ARG A 132 37.69 -23.00 -22.46
CA ARG A 132 38.56 -21.90 -22.90
C ARG A 132 38.18 -20.55 -22.32
N MET A 133 36.92 -20.40 -21.88
CA MET A 133 36.35 -19.14 -21.37
C MET A 133 35.37 -19.45 -20.25
N PRO A 134 35.88 -19.82 -19.05
CA PRO A 134 35.06 -20.27 -17.96
C PRO A 134 34.11 -19.14 -17.46
N LEU A 135 32.81 -19.45 -17.32
CA LEU A 135 31.81 -18.57 -16.80
C LEU A 135 31.77 -18.66 -15.26
N PHE A 136 31.89 -17.54 -14.59
CA PHE A 136 31.72 -17.44 -13.15
C PHE A 136 30.40 -16.72 -12.84
N ASN A 137 29.53 -17.38 -12.08
CA ASN A 137 28.27 -16.80 -11.62
C ASN A 137 28.30 -16.61 -10.11
N GLU A 138 28.83 -15.47 -9.66
CA GLU A 138 28.76 -15.06 -8.25
C GLU A 138 27.75 -13.93 -8.10
N ARG A 139 26.68 -14.18 -7.34
CA ARG A 139 25.74 -13.13 -6.95
C ARG A 139 26.15 -12.52 -5.63
N LYS A 140 26.61 -11.30 -5.64
CA LYS A 140 26.90 -10.50 -4.45
C LYS A 140 25.89 -9.36 -4.37
N THR A 141 24.77 -9.59 -3.68
CA THR A 141 23.80 -8.52 -3.39
C THR A 141 23.88 -8.21 -1.91
N THR A 142 24.39 -7.02 -1.58
CA THR A 142 24.40 -6.49 -0.21
C THR A 142 23.49 -5.28 -0.17
N VAL A 143 22.45 -5.32 0.67
CA VAL A 143 21.61 -4.17 0.99
C VAL A 143 22.02 -3.69 2.39
N THR A 144 22.68 -2.54 2.43
CA THR A 144 23.01 -1.86 3.69
C THR A 144 21.99 -0.77 3.95
N PHE A 145 21.18 -0.94 5.00
CA PHE A 145 20.36 0.17 5.51
C PHE A 145 21.25 1.03 6.40
N GLY A 146 21.52 2.26 5.96
CA GLY A 146 22.24 3.22 6.79
C GLY A 146 21.46 3.49 8.07
N LYS A 147 22.13 3.30 9.20
CA LYS A 147 21.66 3.70 10.50
C LYS A 147 21.90 5.20 10.58
N GLY A 148 20.83 6.00 10.37
CA GLY A 148 20.84 7.44 10.63
C GLY A 148 20.61 7.72 12.10
#